data_c6f685fb75cd87095789fba98d83eef0
#
_entry.id   c6f685fb75cd87095789fba98d83eef0
#
_cell.length_a   1.000
_cell.length_b   1.000
_cell.length_c   1.000
_cell.angle_alpha   90.00
_cell.angle_beta   90.00
_cell.angle_gamma   90.00
#
_symmetry.space_group_name_H-M   'P 1'
#
loop_
_entity.id
_entity.type
_entity.pdbx_description
1 polymer ?
#
loop_
_entity_poly.entity_id
_entity_poly.type
_entity_poly.pdbx_seq_one_letter_code
_entity_poly.pdbx_strand_id
1 'polypeptide(L)'
;MYGNLKRGEDTEQMGVIDWANWNLQRFPELKMLYHVPNGGKRNPAEAARFKAMGVKAGVPDLCLPVPMNGYAGLYIEMKYGSNKPTAAQKEWIKNLKEYGYKVTVCYGGTEATVELEAYLQGSRTILTDPMNENCKPQKRVEIYCSSEDTENIRSALCMAAAKGSCVFGSDFVPECCIDSPKAETHEDCCACVLQNVAFAEYD
;
A
#
# COMPACT_ATOMS: atom_id res chain seq x y z
N MET A 1 4.32 -26.11 16.33
CA MET A 1 5.03 -27.17 17.04
C MET A 1 6.04 -26.60 18.04
N TYR A 2 5.56 -25.73 18.88
CA TYR A 2 6.39 -25.00 19.85
C TYR A 2 6.18 -25.54 21.27
N GLY A 3 5.88 -26.84 21.41
CA GLY A 3 5.35 -27.50 22.60
C GLY A 3 6.19 -27.44 23.87
N ASN A 4 7.44 -26.94 23.82
CA ASN A 4 8.31 -26.76 24.97
C ASN A 4 8.66 -25.29 25.24
N LEU A 5 8.10 -24.32 24.46
CA LEU A 5 8.30 -22.92 24.71
C LEU A 5 7.28 -22.40 25.73
N LYS A 6 7.78 -21.61 26.68
CA LYS A 6 6.89 -20.91 27.62
C LYS A 6 6.03 -19.93 26.83
N ARG A 7 4.72 -19.96 27.08
CA ARG A 7 3.76 -19.07 26.43
C ARG A 7 4.06 -17.61 26.75
N GLY A 8 4.14 -16.77 25.71
CA GLY A 8 4.52 -15.35 25.81
C GLY A 8 4.38 -14.63 24.48
N GLU A 9 4.78 -13.37 24.42
CA GLU A 9 4.69 -12.56 23.19
C GLU A 9 5.34 -13.25 21.98
N ASP A 10 6.56 -13.79 22.16
CA ASP A 10 7.31 -14.47 21.08
C ASP A 10 6.55 -15.69 20.50
N THR A 11 5.97 -16.54 21.39
CA THR A 11 5.23 -17.72 20.93
C THR A 11 3.92 -17.37 20.26
N GLU A 12 3.23 -16.36 20.73
CA GLU A 12 2.02 -15.83 20.09
C GLU A 12 2.36 -15.25 18.69
N GLN A 13 3.44 -14.50 18.58
CA GLN A 13 3.91 -13.95 17.31
C GLN A 13 4.32 -15.05 16.31
N MET A 14 5.02 -16.11 16.76
CA MET A 14 5.32 -17.27 15.93
C MET A 14 4.05 -17.89 15.36
N GLY A 15 2.99 -18.01 16.18
CA GLY A 15 1.69 -18.48 15.74
C GLY A 15 1.05 -17.62 14.65
N VAL A 16 1.25 -16.29 14.72
CA VAL A 16 0.78 -15.36 13.66
C VAL A 16 1.53 -15.61 12.35
N ILE A 17 2.84 -15.80 12.40
CA ILE A 17 3.65 -16.09 11.21
C ILE A 17 3.27 -17.46 10.60
N ASP A 18 3.03 -18.47 11.42
CA ASP A 18 2.55 -19.78 10.94
C ASP A 18 1.18 -19.64 10.26
N TRP A 19 0.24 -18.93 10.88
CA TRP A 19 -1.06 -18.63 10.30
C TRP A 19 -0.92 -17.91 8.95
N ALA A 20 -0.04 -16.90 8.89
CA ALA A 20 0.23 -16.18 7.66
C ALA A 20 0.73 -17.10 6.54
N ASN A 21 1.68 -17.99 6.84
CA ASN A 21 2.21 -18.96 5.90
C ASN A 21 1.14 -19.94 5.37
N TRP A 22 0.20 -20.37 6.21
CA TRP A 22 -0.90 -21.25 5.81
C TRP A 22 -1.96 -20.56 4.96
N ASN A 23 -2.07 -19.22 5.07
CA ASN A 23 -3.08 -18.43 4.36
C ASN A 23 -2.53 -17.72 3.10
N LEU A 24 -1.32 -18.03 2.64
CA LEU A 24 -0.70 -17.42 1.46
C LEU A 24 -1.50 -17.60 0.16
N GLN A 25 -2.26 -18.70 0.02
CA GLN A 25 -3.12 -18.90 -1.15
C GLN A 25 -4.34 -17.98 -1.12
N ARG A 26 -4.89 -17.72 0.08
CA ARG A 26 -6.04 -16.86 0.28
C ARG A 26 -5.66 -15.37 0.25
N PHE A 27 -4.52 -15.04 0.83
CA PHE A 27 -3.99 -13.68 0.94
C PHE A 27 -2.52 -13.66 0.52
N PRO A 28 -2.24 -13.51 -0.79
CA PRO A 28 -0.86 -13.50 -1.30
C PRO A 28 0.02 -12.38 -0.74
N GLU A 29 -0.60 -11.30 -0.25
CA GLU A 29 0.04 -10.15 0.38
C GLU A 29 0.80 -10.53 1.65
N LEU A 30 0.39 -11.59 2.33
CA LEU A 30 1.06 -12.10 3.53
C LEU A 30 2.52 -12.52 3.29
N LYS A 31 2.94 -12.71 2.03
CA LYS A 31 4.36 -12.87 1.66
C LYS A 31 5.22 -11.69 2.07
N MET A 32 4.62 -10.52 2.23
CA MET A 32 5.30 -9.29 2.64
C MET A 32 5.24 -9.04 4.14
N LEU A 33 4.55 -9.88 4.92
CA LEU A 33 4.54 -9.78 6.37
C LEU A 33 5.91 -10.14 6.94
N TYR A 34 6.48 -9.25 7.75
CA TYR A 34 7.76 -9.51 8.40
C TYR A 34 7.78 -9.04 9.85
N HIS A 35 8.69 -9.64 10.62
CA HIS A 35 8.99 -9.25 11.99
C HIS A 35 10.09 -8.19 12.02
N VAL A 36 9.92 -7.19 12.90
CA VAL A 36 10.91 -6.15 13.18
C VAL A 36 11.71 -6.55 14.44
N PRO A 37 12.99 -6.92 14.33
CA PRO A 37 13.76 -7.51 15.42
C PRO A 37 14.21 -6.45 16.44
N ASN A 38 13.27 -5.94 17.23
CA ASN A 38 13.54 -4.90 18.24
C ASN A 38 13.81 -5.43 19.64
N GLY A 39 13.36 -6.64 19.94
CA GLY A 39 13.37 -7.26 21.25
C GLY A 39 14.63 -8.11 21.51
N GLY A 40 14.63 -8.71 22.69
CA GLY A 40 15.63 -9.69 23.14
C GLY A 40 16.75 -9.10 23.96
N LYS A 41 17.23 -9.90 24.92
CA LYS A 41 18.44 -9.58 25.69
C LYS A 41 19.65 -9.75 24.80
N ARG A 42 20.34 -8.66 24.49
CA ARG A 42 21.59 -8.63 23.71
C ARG A 42 22.75 -8.25 24.60
N ASN A 43 23.94 -8.71 24.24
CA ASN A 43 25.12 -8.20 24.89
C ASN A 43 25.37 -6.72 24.51
N PRO A 44 26.09 -5.93 25.33
CA PRO A 44 26.27 -4.49 25.06
C PRO A 44 26.91 -4.16 23.71
N ALA A 45 27.85 -4.97 23.25
CA ALA A 45 28.54 -4.76 21.97
C ALA A 45 27.61 -5.00 20.78
N GLU A 46 26.78 -6.05 20.85
CA GLU A 46 25.78 -6.34 19.85
C GLU A 46 24.67 -5.25 19.81
N ALA A 47 24.22 -4.81 20.98
CA ALA A 47 23.23 -3.73 21.08
C ALA A 47 23.77 -2.41 20.47
N ALA A 48 25.05 -2.07 20.74
CA ALA A 48 25.68 -0.90 20.13
C ALA A 48 25.78 -1.02 18.59
N ARG A 49 26.15 -2.19 18.09
CA ARG A 49 26.20 -2.47 16.65
C ARG A 49 24.82 -2.32 16.00
N PHE A 50 23.77 -2.92 16.55
CA PHE A 50 22.41 -2.80 16.00
C PHE A 50 21.90 -1.36 16.02
N LYS A 51 22.20 -0.61 17.09
CA LYS A 51 21.89 0.83 17.16
C LYS A 51 22.62 1.62 16.07
N ALA A 52 23.91 1.33 15.82
CA ALA A 52 24.68 1.96 14.75
C ALA A 52 24.13 1.60 13.36
N MET A 53 23.59 0.39 13.18
CA MET A 53 22.92 -0.07 11.95
C MET A 53 21.51 0.52 11.77
N GLY A 54 21.02 1.31 12.73
CA GLY A 54 19.72 1.99 12.61
C GLY A 54 18.54 1.25 13.24
N VAL A 55 18.76 0.15 13.97
CA VAL A 55 17.67 -0.50 14.71
C VAL A 55 17.14 0.46 15.77
N LYS A 56 15.85 0.69 15.77
CA LYS A 56 15.16 1.62 16.67
C LYS A 56 14.32 0.85 17.71
N ALA A 57 14.43 1.26 18.97
CA ALA A 57 13.58 0.74 20.02
C ALA A 57 12.15 1.26 19.87
N GLY A 58 11.17 0.41 20.15
CA GLY A 58 9.76 0.79 20.16
C GLY A 58 9.03 0.69 18.83
N VAL A 59 9.69 0.31 17.75
CA VAL A 59 9.00 -0.02 16.49
C VAL A 59 8.11 -1.24 16.74
N PRO A 60 6.85 -1.28 16.27
CA PRO A 60 5.98 -2.43 16.46
C PRO A 60 6.54 -3.74 15.88
N ASP A 61 6.11 -4.87 16.42
CA ASP A 61 6.72 -6.18 16.21
C ASP A 61 6.55 -6.74 14.80
N LEU A 62 5.39 -6.51 14.15
CA LEU A 62 5.08 -6.99 12.82
C LEU A 62 4.75 -5.83 11.88
N CYS A 63 5.18 -5.94 10.64
CA CYS A 63 4.87 -4.99 9.58
C CYS A 63 4.38 -5.71 8.31
N LEU A 64 3.26 -5.24 7.78
CA LEU A 64 2.74 -5.60 6.46
C LEU A 64 2.68 -4.33 5.60
N PRO A 65 3.68 -4.05 4.74
CA PRO A 65 3.79 -2.82 3.95
C PRO A 65 2.93 -2.89 2.68
N VAL A 66 1.67 -3.30 2.83
CA VAL A 66 0.70 -3.40 1.73
C VAL A 66 -0.40 -2.38 1.95
N PRO A 67 -0.58 -1.43 1.03
CA PRO A 67 -1.61 -0.41 1.15
C PRO A 67 -3.01 -1.00 0.97
N MET A 68 -3.83 -0.90 2.02
CA MET A 68 -5.22 -1.37 2.04
C MET A 68 -6.11 -0.40 2.83
N ASN A 69 -7.36 -0.29 2.46
CA ASN A 69 -8.39 0.47 3.20
C ASN A 69 -8.04 1.93 3.45
N GLY A 70 -7.29 2.58 2.55
CA GLY A 70 -6.82 3.95 2.71
C GLY A 70 -5.57 4.12 3.59
N TYR A 71 -5.01 3.02 4.11
CA TYR A 71 -3.76 3.03 4.87
C TYR A 71 -2.55 2.69 4.00
N ALA A 72 -1.40 3.24 4.33
CA ALA A 72 -0.12 2.97 3.67
C ALA A 72 0.44 1.56 3.97
N GLY A 73 -0.01 0.95 5.05
CA GLY A 73 0.39 -0.39 5.51
C GLY A 73 -0.19 -0.66 6.90
N LEU A 74 0.08 -1.87 7.41
CA LEU A 74 -0.34 -2.29 8.75
C LEU A 74 0.88 -2.59 9.61
N TYR A 75 0.88 -2.06 10.84
CA TYR A 75 1.78 -2.45 11.92
C TYR A 75 1.00 -3.09 13.06
N ILE A 76 1.56 -4.15 13.64
CA ILE A 76 0.98 -4.84 14.79
C ILE A 76 2.03 -4.85 15.91
N GLU A 77 1.64 -4.30 17.06
CA GLU A 77 2.37 -4.42 18.32
C GLU A 77 1.81 -5.60 19.09
N MET A 78 2.62 -6.62 19.33
CA MET A 78 2.21 -7.82 20.05
C MET A 78 2.32 -7.59 21.57
N LYS A 79 1.29 -8.03 22.29
CA LYS A 79 1.26 -8.04 23.76
C LYS A 79 0.76 -9.38 24.26
N TYR A 80 1.15 -9.71 25.50
CA TYR A 80 0.70 -10.91 26.17
C TYR A 80 0.26 -10.62 27.61
N GLY A 81 -0.87 -11.20 28.01
CA GLY A 81 -1.43 -11.01 29.36
C GLY A 81 -1.81 -9.56 29.63
N SER A 82 -1.30 -8.98 30.72
CA SER A 82 -1.59 -7.60 31.13
C SER A 82 -0.54 -6.58 30.69
N ASN A 83 0.44 -6.99 29.86
CA ASN A 83 1.50 -6.10 29.39
C ASN A 83 0.92 -4.94 28.58
N LYS A 84 1.51 -3.76 28.75
CA LYS A 84 1.09 -2.56 28.02
C LYS A 84 2.24 -2.03 27.17
N PRO A 85 1.96 -1.33 26.06
CA PRO A 85 3.00 -0.66 25.28
C PRO A 85 3.81 0.32 26.14
N THR A 86 5.12 0.29 25.97
CA THR A 86 6.08 1.22 26.60
C THR A 86 5.90 2.65 26.05
N ALA A 87 6.55 3.63 26.65
CA ALA A 87 6.51 5.01 26.17
C ALA A 87 7.05 5.12 24.72
N ALA A 88 8.16 4.45 24.42
CA ALA A 88 8.74 4.43 23.06
C ALA A 88 7.79 3.78 22.04
N GLN A 89 7.13 2.66 22.39
CA GLN A 89 6.14 2.01 21.52
C GLN A 89 4.93 2.91 21.26
N LYS A 90 4.42 3.61 22.30
CA LYS A 90 3.32 4.56 22.16
C LYS A 90 3.67 5.71 21.23
N GLU A 91 4.89 6.23 21.30
CA GLU A 91 5.40 7.28 20.42
C GLU A 91 5.45 6.79 18.95
N TRP A 92 6.00 5.59 18.71
CA TRP A 92 6.02 4.97 17.40
C TRP A 92 4.62 4.76 16.83
N ILE A 93 3.68 4.22 17.64
CA ILE A 93 2.29 4.01 17.26
C ILE A 93 1.63 5.33 16.85
N LYS A 94 1.87 6.40 17.62
CA LYS A 94 1.34 7.73 17.30
C LYS A 94 1.89 8.23 15.95
N ASN A 95 3.20 8.23 15.78
CA ASN A 95 3.86 8.74 14.58
C ASN A 95 3.44 7.95 13.33
N LEU A 96 3.40 6.61 13.40
CA LEU A 96 2.95 5.78 12.27
C LEU A 96 1.51 6.09 11.87
N LYS A 97 0.60 6.32 12.82
CA LYS A 97 -0.78 6.73 12.54
C LYS A 97 -0.85 8.10 11.87
N GLU A 98 -0.03 9.05 12.28
CA GLU A 98 0.08 10.38 11.66
C GLU A 98 0.57 10.29 10.20
N TYR A 99 1.42 9.30 9.90
CA TYR A 99 1.88 9.01 8.52
C TYR A 99 0.97 8.06 7.74
N GLY A 100 -0.26 7.84 8.19
CA GLY A 100 -1.28 7.11 7.43
C GLY A 100 -1.18 5.58 7.51
N TYR A 101 -0.43 5.02 8.45
CA TYR A 101 -0.41 3.58 8.70
C TYR A 101 -1.54 3.16 9.64
N LYS A 102 -2.12 1.99 9.42
CA LYS A 102 -2.92 1.33 10.45
C LYS A 102 -1.98 0.72 11.49
N VAL A 103 -2.20 1.01 12.76
CA VAL A 103 -1.41 0.42 13.85
C VAL A 103 -2.34 -0.11 14.92
N THR A 104 -2.20 -1.40 15.23
CA THR A 104 -3.01 -2.10 16.23
C THR A 104 -2.11 -2.72 17.29
N VAL A 105 -2.56 -2.69 18.55
CA VAL A 105 -1.95 -3.44 19.65
C VAL A 105 -2.80 -4.68 19.86
N CYS A 106 -2.22 -5.86 19.70
CA CYS A 106 -2.92 -7.14 19.75
C CYS A 106 -2.46 -7.97 20.96
N TYR A 107 -3.41 -8.44 21.74
CA TYR A 107 -3.16 -9.27 22.93
C TYR A 107 -3.28 -10.76 22.58
N GLY A 108 -2.18 -11.32 22.09
CA GLY A 108 -2.08 -12.69 21.62
C GLY A 108 -2.25 -12.86 20.12
N GLY A 109 -1.89 -14.04 19.62
CA GLY A 109 -1.86 -14.35 18.19
C GLY A 109 -3.23 -14.34 17.53
N THR A 110 -4.28 -14.77 18.25
CA THR A 110 -5.65 -14.79 17.70
C THR A 110 -6.14 -13.39 17.33
N GLU A 111 -5.92 -12.40 18.19
CA GLU A 111 -6.32 -11.02 17.89
C GLU A 111 -5.54 -10.46 16.69
N ALA A 112 -4.24 -10.75 16.63
CA ALA A 112 -3.39 -10.32 15.52
C ALA A 112 -3.81 -10.96 14.17
N THR A 113 -4.19 -12.24 14.15
CA THR A 113 -4.65 -12.90 12.92
C THR A 113 -6.00 -12.36 12.45
N VAL A 114 -6.92 -12.07 13.37
CA VAL A 114 -8.20 -11.42 13.05
C VAL A 114 -7.98 -10.03 12.45
N GLU A 115 -7.07 -9.24 13.02
CA GLU A 115 -6.70 -7.92 12.48
C GLU A 115 -6.07 -7.99 11.08
N LEU A 116 -5.17 -8.96 10.85
CA LEU A 116 -4.57 -9.20 9.54
C LEU A 116 -5.63 -9.58 8.52
N GLU A 117 -6.52 -10.51 8.86
CA GLU A 117 -7.60 -10.95 7.98
C GLU A 117 -8.55 -9.79 7.64
N ALA A 118 -9.01 -9.04 8.64
CA ALA A 118 -9.88 -7.88 8.44
C ALA A 118 -9.21 -6.79 7.58
N TYR A 119 -7.89 -6.59 7.75
CA TYR A 119 -7.13 -5.65 6.94
C TYR A 119 -7.07 -6.08 5.48
N LEU A 120 -6.83 -7.37 5.22
CA LEU A 120 -6.65 -7.93 3.87
C LEU A 120 -7.96 -8.21 3.13
N GLN A 121 -9.09 -8.31 3.83
CA GLN A 121 -10.43 -8.42 3.21
C GLN A 121 -10.93 -7.09 2.63
N GLY A 122 -10.27 -6.00 2.93
CA GLY A 122 -10.66 -4.67 2.45
C GLY A 122 -10.17 -4.37 1.02
N SER A 123 -10.47 -3.17 0.57
CA SER A 123 -10.07 -2.69 -0.76
C SER A 123 -8.59 -2.32 -0.80
N ARG A 124 -7.92 -2.73 -1.87
CA ARG A 124 -6.52 -2.33 -2.11
C ARG A 124 -6.45 -0.82 -2.30
N THR A 125 -5.58 -0.15 -1.55
CA THR A 125 -5.29 1.27 -1.74
C THR A 125 -4.24 1.41 -2.84
N ILE A 126 -4.61 2.08 -3.92
CA ILE A 126 -3.63 2.47 -4.94
C ILE A 126 -2.99 3.75 -4.40
N LEU A 127 -1.73 3.64 -3.96
CA LEU A 127 -0.92 4.82 -3.68
C LEU A 127 -0.51 5.37 -5.05
N THR A 128 -1.14 6.47 -5.46
CA THR A 128 -0.66 7.23 -6.63
C THR A 128 0.75 7.71 -6.32
N ASP A 129 1.65 7.59 -7.30
CA ASP A 129 3.03 8.08 -7.18
C ASP A 129 2.98 9.57 -6.77
N PRO A 130 3.55 9.98 -5.61
CA PRO A 130 3.58 11.39 -5.22
C PRO A 130 4.39 12.26 -6.19
N MET A 131 5.20 11.68 -7.07
CA MET A 131 5.84 12.39 -8.18
C MET A 131 4.84 12.77 -9.27
N ASN A 132 3.60 12.29 -9.20
CA ASN A 132 2.51 12.61 -10.12
C ASN A 132 1.31 13.21 -9.38
N GLU A 133 1.56 14.07 -8.37
CA GLU A 133 0.52 14.82 -7.65
C GLU A 133 -0.34 15.72 -8.56
N ASN A 134 0.10 15.98 -9.78
CA ASN A 134 -0.65 16.72 -10.78
C ASN A 134 -1.67 15.87 -11.56
N CYS A 135 -1.70 14.53 -11.34
CA CYS A 135 -2.73 13.68 -11.89
C CYS A 135 -3.78 13.36 -10.82
N LYS A 136 -4.65 14.31 -10.50
CA LYS A 136 -5.89 14.01 -9.77
C LYS A 136 -6.64 12.93 -10.55
N PRO A 137 -7.31 11.95 -9.89
CA PRO A 137 -8.12 10.95 -10.58
C PRO A 137 -9.19 11.70 -11.39
N GLN A 138 -8.95 11.87 -12.67
CA GLN A 138 -9.87 12.53 -13.55
C GLN A 138 -11.03 11.58 -13.84
N LYS A 139 -12.22 12.14 -13.97
CA LYS A 139 -13.38 11.37 -14.40
C LYS A 139 -12.99 10.62 -15.67
N ARG A 140 -12.98 9.30 -15.58
CA ARG A 140 -12.75 8.43 -16.71
C ARG A 140 -13.85 8.71 -17.73
N VAL A 141 -13.50 9.08 -18.93
CA VAL A 141 -14.44 9.26 -20.02
C VAL A 141 -14.75 7.88 -20.59
N GLU A 142 -16.00 7.47 -20.52
CA GLU A 142 -16.47 6.24 -21.15
C GLU A 142 -17.04 6.58 -22.53
N ILE A 143 -16.48 5.98 -23.57
CA ILE A 143 -16.96 6.11 -24.95
C ILE A 143 -17.63 4.80 -25.33
N TYR A 144 -18.94 4.87 -25.57
CA TYR A 144 -19.71 3.75 -26.04
C TYR A 144 -19.63 3.70 -27.56
N CYS A 145 -19.10 2.63 -28.11
CA CYS A 145 -18.96 2.45 -29.56
C CYS A 145 -18.96 0.96 -29.94
N SER A 146 -19.14 0.65 -31.22
CA SER A 146 -18.99 -0.72 -31.71
C SER A 146 -17.53 -1.16 -31.66
N SER A 147 -17.30 -2.47 -31.64
CA SER A 147 -15.94 -3.02 -31.67
C SER A 147 -15.14 -2.60 -32.90
N GLU A 148 -15.81 -2.42 -34.05
CA GLU A 148 -15.20 -1.96 -35.31
C GLU A 148 -14.76 -0.48 -35.26
N ASP A 149 -15.48 0.35 -34.47
CA ASP A 149 -15.20 1.78 -34.37
C ASP A 149 -14.11 2.10 -33.32
N THR A 150 -13.88 1.21 -32.36
CA THR A 150 -12.97 1.44 -31.23
C THR A 150 -11.57 1.85 -31.69
N GLU A 151 -10.99 1.16 -32.67
CA GLU A 151 -9.62 1.44 -33.17
C GLU A 151 -9.55 2.75 -33.96
N ASN A 152 -10.60 3.05 -34.74
CA ASN A 152 -10.71 4.31 -35.48
C ASN A 152 -10.83 5.52 -34.55
N ILE A 153 -11.64 5.42 -33.51
CA ILE A 153 -11.83 6.47 -32.50
C ILE A 153 -10.52 6.66 -31.71
N ARG A 154 -9.88 5.58 -31.30
CA ARG A 154 -8.60 5.60 -30.60
C ARG A 154 -7.51 6.32 -31.41
N SER A 155 -7.39 5.98 -32.69
CA SER A 155 -6.46 6.63 -33.63
C SER A 155 -6.76 8.11 -33.82
N ALA A 156 -8.04 8.47 -33.95
CA ALA A 156 -8.46 9.87 -34.11
C ALA A 156 -8.15 10.71 -32.86
N LEU A 157 -8.38 10.17 -31.66
CA LEU A 157 -8.06 10.82 -30.38
C LEU A 157 -6.55 11.03 -30.23
N CYS A 158 -5.74 10.01 -30.54
CA CYS A 158 -4.28 10.12 -30.51
C CYS A 158 -3.77 11.17 -31.54
N MET A 159 -4.31 11.21 -32.75
CA MET A 159 -3.92 12.21 -33.77
C MET A 159 -4.33 13.63 -33.37
N ALA A 160 -5.47 13.82 -32.72
CA ALA A 160 -5.89 15.13 -32.24
C ALA A 160 -5.00 15.62 -31.10
N ALA A 161 -4.65 14.75 -30.17
CA ALA A 161 -3.71 15.04 -29.08
C ALA A 161 -2.32 15.43 -29.62
N ALA A 162 -1.82 14.71 -30.62
CA ALA A 162 -0.53 14.97 -31.27
C ALA A 162 -0.47 16.34 -31.99
N LYS A 163 -1.62 16.88 -32.38
CA LYS A 163 -1.73 18.22 -33.02
C LYS A 163 -1.84 19.36 -32.00
N GLY A 164 -1.71 19.07 -30.69
CA GLY A 164 -1.85 20.05 -29.63
C GLY A 164 -3.29 20.50 -29.39
N SER A 165 -4.26 19.79 -29.93
CA SER A 165 -5.68 20.01 -29.65
C SER A 165 -6.11 19.11 -28.50
N CYS A 166 -6.52 19.69 -27.39
CA CYS A 166 -7.09 18.89 -26.32
C CYS A 166 -8.41 18.27 -26.79
N VAL A 167 -8.47 16.94 -26.83
CA VAL A 167 -9.63 16.18 -27.31
C VAL A 167 -10.82 16.25 -26.37
N PHE A 168 -10.60 16.69 -25.13
CA PHE A 168 -11.63 16.71 -24.08
C PHE A 168 -12.33 18.06 -23.89
N GLY A 169 -11.99 19.08 -24.71
CA GLY A 169 -12.53 20.43 -24.60
C GLY A 169 -11.90 21.26 -23.45
N SER A 170 -12.25 22.55 -23.39
CA SER A 170 -11.67 23.50 -22.41
C SER A 170 -11.96 23.14 -20.94
N ASP A 171 -13.05 22.42 -20.69
CA ASP A 171 -13.48 22.06 -19.33
C ASP A 171 -12.84 20.72 -18.85
N PHE A 172 -12.07 20.09 -19.70
CA PHE A 172 -11.50 18.77 -19.47
C PHE A 172 -9.99 18.71 -19.76
N VAL A 173 -9.32 19.85 -19.76
CA VAL A 173 -7.86 19.87 -19.90
C VAL A 173 -7.24 19.26 -18.64
N PRO A 174 -6.56 18.12 -18.71
CA PRO A 174 -5.81 17.61 -17.59
C PRO A 174 -4.83 18.69 -17.12
N GLU A 175 -4.76 18.96 -15.81
CA GLU A 175 -3.80 19.92 -15.24
C GLU A 175 -2.36 19.61 -15.68
N CYS A 176 -2.05 18.33 -15.96
CA CYS A 176 -0.80 17.89 -16.55
C CYS A 176 -0.53 18.49 -17.96
N CYS A 177 -1.55 18.94 -18.68
CA CYS A 177 -1.40 19.58 -19.98
C CYS A 177 -1.28 21.10 -19.90
N ILE A 178 -1.63 21.71 -18.73
CA ILE A 178 -1.58 23.16 -18.54
C ILE A 178 -0.18 23.61 -18.12
N ASP A 179 0.51 22.85 -17.28
CA ASP A 179 1.81 23.23 -16.68
C ASP A 179 3.01 22.47 -17.29
N SER A 180 2.78 21.51 -18.19
CA SER A 180 3.87 20.79 -18.82
C SER A 180 4.32 21.54 -20.07
N PRO A 181 5.60 21.96 -20.16
CA PRO A 181 6.13 22.53 -21.39
C PRO A 181 6.17 21.42 -22.44
N LYS A 182 5.14 21.33 -23.29
CA LYS A 182 5.03 20.50 -24.48
C LYS A 182 5.37 19.01 -24.21
N ALA A 183 4.38 18.15 -24.29
CA ALA A 183 4.65 16.74 -24.52
C ALA A 183 5.70 16.64 -25.62
N GLU A 184 6.91 16.21 -25.29
CA GLU A 184 8.04 16.24 -26.23
C GLU A 184 7.89 15.20 -27.33
N THR A 185 6.99 14.20 -27.14
CA THR A 185 6.76 13.13 -28.09
C THR A 185 5.28 12.82 -28.29
N HIS A 186 4.95 12.34 -29.48
CA HIS A 186 3.64 11.81 -29.85
C HIS A 186 3.20 10.65 -28.92
N GLU A 187 4.16 9.88 -28.40
CA GLU A 187 3.92 8.73 -27.52
C GLU A 187 3.36 9.15 -26.17
N ASP A 188 3.80 10.27 -25.60
CA ASP A 188 3.34 10.79 -24.31
C ASP A 188 1.87 11.21 -24.35
N CYS A 189 1.43 11.85 -25.44
CA CYS A 189 0.05 12.24 -25.64
C CYS A 189 -0.88 11.03 -25.86
N CYS A 190 -0.43 10.03 -26.60
CA CYS A 190 -1.17 8.78 -26.79
C CYS A 190 -1.32 8.01 -25.48
N ALA A 191 -0.28 7.95 -24.64
CA ALA A 191 -0.35 7.31 -23.33
C ALA A 191 -1.38 7.99 -22.42
N CYS A 192 -1.46 9.33 -22.41
CA CYS A 192 -2.45 10.08 -21.65
C CYS A 192 -3.89 9.76 -22.08
N VAL A 193 -4.17 9.71 -23.38
CA VAL A 193 -5.49 9.36 -23.91
C VAL A 193 -5.87 7.93 -23.53
N LEU A 194 -4.95 6.96 -23.68
CA LEU A 194 -5.21 5.55 -23.38
C LEU A 194 -5.45 5.30 -21.88
N GLN A 195 -4.89 6.12 -21.00
CA GLN A 195 -5.10 6.01 -19.55
C GLN A 195 -6.44 6.58 -19.08
N ASN A 196 -6.98 7.58 -19.78
CA ASN A 196 -8.15 8.34 -19.33
C ASN A 196 -9.43 8.03 -20.10
N VAL A 197 -9.36 7.22 -21.17
CA VAL A 197 -10.53 6.83 -21.98
C VAL A 197 -10.78 5.33 -21.80
N ALA A 198 -11.99 4.98 -21.42
CA ALA A 198 -12.48 3.60 -21.45
C ALA A 198 -13.47 3.46 -22.64
N PHE A 199 -13.34 2.38 -23.37
CA PHE A 199 -14.30 2.01 -24.43
C PHE A 199 -15.21 0.92 -23.89
N ALA A 200 -16.52 1.12 -23.99
CA ALA A 200 -17.54 0.14 -23.65
C ALA A 200 -18.24 -0.29 -24.95
N GLU A 201 -18.42 -1.58 -25.14
CA GLU A 201 -19.17 -2.12 -26.27
C GLU A 201 -20.66 -2.06 -25.96
N TYR A 202 -21.46 -1.82 -27.01
CA TYR A 202 -22.90 -2.04 -26.92
C TYR A 202 -23.19 -3.55 -27.05
N ASP A 203 -24.01 -4.08 -26.15
CA ASP A 203 -24.64 -5.39 -26.27
C ASP A 203 -25.69 -5.40 -27.38
#